data_25c57682b2e204255727ec3572d941ad
#
_entry.id   25c57682b2e204255727ec3572d941ad
#
_cell.length_a   1.000
_cell.length_b   1.000
_cell.length_c   1.000
_cell.angle_alpha   90.00
_cell.angle_beta   90.00
_cell.angle_gamma   90.00
#
_symmetry.space_group_name_H-M   'P 1'
#
loop_
_entity.id
_entity.type
_entity.pdbx_description
1 polymer ?
#
loop_
_entity_poly.entity_id
_entity_poly.type
_entity_poly.pdbx_seq_one_letter_code
_entity_poly.pdbx_strand_id
1 'polypeptide(L)'
;MTRDDSIFEQLSNWKPSGPGPHALRVTLPNGSLDLTADRADELGCRLTDLRLTMGTPEPCSAAQLTERAVKASERVTALLEPLKVYEIDAAKSVALLRSEKPTERGGELFYYELTLNGLHSADLKRFKAGKSQAKRDAVPFVLTHEAVAKVVGDLVE
;
A
#
# COMPACT_ATOMS: atom_id res chain seq x y z
N MET A 1 -18.53 15.29 1.45
CA MET A 1 -17.29 14.84 2.15
C MET A 1 -16.28 14.37 1.12
N THR A 2 -15.06 14.88 1.17
CA THR A 2 -14.01 14.48 0.26
C THR A 2 -13.46 13.09 0.62
N ARG A 3 -12.68 12.53 -0.29
CA ARG A 3 -11.98 11.26 -0.04
C ARG A 3 -11.11 11.36 1.21
N ASP A 4 -10.31 12.41 1.32
CA ASP A 4 -9.42 12.60 2.47
C ASP A 4 -10.21 12.78 3.77
N ASP A 5 -11.31 13.54 3.73
CA ASP A 5 -12.17 13.71 4.90
C ASP A 5 -12.72 12.37 5.39
N SER A 6 -13.16 11.51 4.47
CA SER A 6 -13.67 10.18 4.81
C SER A 6 -12.58 9.33 5.46
N ILE A 7 -11.37 9.37 4.92
CA ILE A 7 -10.25 8.62 5.48
C ILE A 7 -9.92 9.12 6.88
N PHE A 8 -9.76 10.44 7.06
CA PHE A 8 -9.44 11.03 8.36
C PHE A 8 -10.49 10.71 9.41
N GLU A 9 -11.77 10.86 9.06
CA GLU A 9 -12.87 10.60 10.00
C GLU A 9 -12.87 9.14 10.45
N GLN A 10 -12.78 8.21 9.50
CA GLN A 10 -12.79 6.77 9.82
C GLN A 10 -11.56 6.37 10.63
N LEU A 11 -10.39 6.87 10.27
CA LEU A 11 -9.16 6.54 11.00
C LEU A 11 -9.16 7.13 12.41
N SER A 12 -9.68 8.35 12.58
CA SER A 12 -9.75 9.00 13.88
C SER A 12 -10.64 8.23 14.85
N ASN A 13 -11.66 7.55 14.34
CA ASN A 13 -12.59 6.76 15.13
C ASN A 13 -12.15 5.29 15.29
N TRP A 14 -11.14 4.88 14.58
CA TRP A 14 -10.66 3.49 14.60
C TRP A 14 -9.63 3.30 15.69
N LYS A 15 -10.11 2.85 16.86
CA LYS A 15 -9.29 2.62 18.04
C LYS A 15 -9.53 1.21 18.57
N PRO A 16 -9.12 0.18 17.83
CA PRO A 16 -9.33 -1.19 18.28
C PRO A 16 -8.52 -1.49 19.54
N SER A 17 -9.04 -2.37 20.38
CA SER A 17 -8.34 -2.79 21.60
C SER A 17 -7.95 -4.25 21.51
N GLY A 18 -6.93 -4.61 22.29
CA GLY A 18 -6.45 -5.98 22.33
C GLY A 18 -5.54 -6.34 21.16
N PRO A 19 -5.07 -7.59 21.11
CA PRO A 19 -4.21 -8.05 20.02
C PRO A 19 -4.97 -8.12 18.71
N GLY A 20 -4.27 -7.79 17.61
CA GLY A 20 -4.81 -7.89 16.27
C GLY A 20 -4.78 -9.30 15.72
N PRO A 21 -5.14 -9.46 14.43
CA PRO A 21 -5.36 -8.38 13.48
C PRO A 21 -6.71 -7.70 13.61
N HIS A 22 -6.73 -6.40 13.26
CA HIS A 22 -7.93 -5.59 13.22
C HIS A 22 -8.14 -5.08 11.79
N ALA A 23 -9.38 -5.11 11.30
CA ALA A 23 -9.69 -4.69 9.93
C ALA A 23 -10.59 -3.46 9.94
N LEU A 24 -10.34 -2.54 9.00
CA LEU A 24 -11.18 -1.38 8.76
C LEU A 24 -11.43 -1.24 7.28
N ARG A 25 -12.69 -1.07 6.88
CA ARG A 25 -13.03 -0.70 5.52
C ARG A 25 -13.54 0.73 5.49
N VAL A 26 -12.89 1.57 4.68
CA VAL A 26 -13.34 2.94 4.42
C VAL A 26 -13.97 2.95 3.04
N THR A 27 -15.27 3.33 2.99
CA THR A 27 -15.96 3.51 1.71
C THR A 27 -15.53 4.84 1.11
N LEU A 28 -15.08 4.81 -0.14
CA LEU A 28 -14.63 5.98 -0.87
C LEU A 28 -15.55 6.25 -2.07
N PRO A 29 -15.55 7.48 -2.62
CA PRO A 29 -16.22 7.69 -3.89
C PRO A 29 -15.64 6.73 -4.94
N ASN A 30 -16.48 5.88 -5.49
CA ASN A 30 -16.12 4.89 -6.52
C ASN A 30 -15.15 3.79 -6.07
N GLY A 31 -15.08 3.49 -4.77
CA GLY A 31 -14.18 2.42 -4.34
C GLY A 31 -14.16 2.19 -2.84
N SER A 32 -13.15 1.49 -2.39
CA SER A 32 -12.96 1.19 -0.97
C SER A 32 -11.47 1.08 -0.61
N LEU A 33 -11.18 1.38 0.64
CA LEU A 33 -9.87 1.20 1.23
C LEU A 33 -10.00 0.18 2.36
N ASP A 34 -9.25 -0.91 2.26
CA ASP A 34 -9.21 -1.95 3.28
C ASP A 34 -7.87 -1.91 4.00
N LEU A 35 -7.89 -1.71 5.29
CA LEU A 35 -6.71 -1.67 6.14
C LEU A 35 -6.74 -2.83 7.11
N THR A 36 -5.60 -3.48 7.29
CA THR A 36 -5.40 -4.47 8.34
C THR A 36 -4.24 -4.00 9.20
N ALA A 37 -4.44 -3.95 10.52
CA ALA A 37 -3.45 -3.43 11.44
C ALA A 37 -3.39 -4.29 12.70
N ASP A 38 -2.21 -4.31 13.33
CA ASP A 38 -2.10 -4.87 14.68
C ASP A 38 -2.31 -3.81 15.75
N ARG A 39 -2.19 -2.52 15.40
CA ARG A 39 -2.46 -1.38 16.28
C ARG A 39 -2.96 -0.18 15.48
N ALA A 40 -3.83 0.59 16.09
CA ALA A 40 -4.27 1.88 15.57
C ALA A 40 -4.65 2.79 16.74
N ASP A 41 -4.32 4.07 16.60
CA ASP A 41 -4.64 5.09 17.60
C ASP A 41 -4.96 6.42 16.89
N GLU A 42 -4.99 7.51 17.64
CA GLU A 42 -5.32 8.84 17.12
C GLU A 42 -4.26 9.45 16.20
N LEU A 43 -3.05 8.88 16.18
CA LEU A 43 -1.95 9.41 15.37
C LEU A 43 -1.74 8.62 14.09
N GLY A 44 -1.92 7.31 14.13
CA GLY A 44 -1.63 6.47 12.99
C GLY A 44 -1.96 5.01 13.21
N CYS A 45 -1.53 4.20 12.26
CA CYS A 45 -1.79 2.77 12.24
C CYS A 45 -0.50 2.00 12.03
N ARG A 46 -0.37 0.86 12.72
CA ARG A 46 0.67 -0.11 12.44
C ARG A 46 0.06 -1.18 11.55
N LEU A 47 0.23 -0.99 10.25
CA LEU A 47 -0.45 -1.77 9.22
C LEU A 47 0.30 -3.04 8.88
N THR A 48 -0.44 -4.09 8.55
CA THR A 48 0.10 -5.30 7.93
C THR A 48 -0.30 -5.37 6.45
N ASP A 49 -1.33 -4.61 6.05
CA ASP A 49 -1.81 -4.57 4.68
C ASP A 49 -2.62 -3.30 4.44
N LEU A 50 -2.44 -2.69 3.27
CA LEU A 50 -3.24 -1.58 2.78
C LEU A 50 -3.69 -1.94 1.38
N ARG A 51 -5.00 -2.11 1.17
CA ARG A 51 -5.56 -2.44 -0.14
C ARG A 51 -6.56 -1.40 -0.58
N LEU A 52 -6.31 -0.86 -1.77
CA LEU A 52 -7.19 0.11 -2.42
C LEU A 52 -7.86 -0.55 -3.61
N THR A 53 -9.19 -0.43 -3.70
CA THR A 53 -9.96 -0.91 -4.85
C THR A 53 -10.78 0.24 -5.39
N MET A 54 -10.64 0.56 -6.68
CA MET A 54 -11.35 1.65 -7.34
C MET A 54 -12.03 1.15 -8.59
N GLY A 55 -13.30 1.49 -8.77
CA GLY A 55 -14.07 1.05 -9.92
C GLY A 55 -14.30 -0.45 -9.96
N THR A 56 -14.38 -1.00 -11.15
CA THR A 56 -14.58 -2.43 -11.39
C THR A 56 -13.41 -2.98 -12.21
N PRO A 57 -13.10 -4.29 -12.07
CA PRO A 57 -12.06 -4.89 -12.90
C PRO A 57 -12.43 -4.79 -14.38
N GLU A 58 -11.50 -4.26 -15.18
CA GLU A 58 -11.65 -4.13 -16.62
C GLU A 58 -10.35 -4.55 -17.28
N PRO A 59 -10.40 -5.08 -18.52
CA PRO A 59 -9.19 -5.38 -19.26
C PRO A 59 -8.34 -4.13 -19.41
N CYS A 60 -7.02 -4.24 -19.25
CA CYS A 60 -6.10 -3.15 -19.52
C CYS A 60 -4.96 -3.64 -20.41
N SER A 61 -4.41 -2.73 -21.19
CA SER A 61 -3.26 -3.03 -22.04
C SER A 61 -1.96 -3.03 -21.22
N ALA A 62 -0.93 -3.66 -21.75
CA ALA A 62 0.39 -3.61 -21.14
C ALA A 62 0.90 -2.16 -21.01
N ALA A 63 0.60 -1.33 -22.00
CA ALA A 63 0.97 0.10 -21.99
C ALA A 63 0.28 0.85 -20.83
N GLN A 64 -1.01 0.61 -20.64
CA GLN A 64 -1.75 1.23 -19.54
C GLN A 64 -1.23 0.79 -18.17
N LEU A 65 -0.93 -0.50 -18.02
CA LEU A 65 -0.38 -1.05 -16.78
C LEU A 65 1.00 -0.46 -16.48
N THR A 66 1.86 -0.38 -17.49
CA THR A 66 3.20 0.21 -17.36
C THR A 66 3.10 1.69 -16.98
N GLU A 67 2.21 2.45 -17.64
CA GLU A 67 2.01 3.86 -17.30
C GLU A 67 1.56 4.03 -15.85
N ARG A 68 0.62 3.20 -15.40
CA ARG A 68 0.17 3.23 -14.01
C ARG A 68 1.32 2.94 -13.03
N ALA A 69 2.13 1.92 -13.34
CA ALA A 69 3.27 1.55 -12.49
C ALA A 69 4.30 2.68 -12.39
N VAL A 70 4.64 3.31 -13.52
CA VAL A 70 5.59 4.43 -13.55
C VAL A 70 5.05 5.61 -12.74
N LYS A 71 3.78 5.97 -12.92
CA LYS A 71 3.15 7.04 -12.15
C LYS A 71 3.18 6.75 -10.64
N ALA A 72 2.87 5.51 -10.24
CA ALA A 72 2.92 5.13 -8.84
C ALA A 72 4.33 5.27 -8.28
N SER A 73 5.36 4.86 -9.03
CA SER A 73 6.75 4.98 -8.59
C SER A 73 7.17 6.43 -8.36
N GLU A 74 6.62 7.36 -9.13
CA GLU A 74 6.95 8.78 -9.03
C GLU A 74 6.11 9.49 -7.96
N ARG A 75 4.84 9.13 -7.80
CA ARG A 75 3.88 9.84 -6.96
C ARG A 75 3.85 9.37 -5.52
N VAL A 76 4.03 8.07 -5.28
CA VAL A 76 3.98 7.52 -3.92
C VAL A 76 5.26 7.85 -3.19
N THR A 77 5.24 8.94 -2.41
CA THR A 77 6.41 9.48 -1.72
C THR A 77 6.28 9.53 -0.20
N ALA A 78 5.12 9.10 0.33
CA ALA A 78 4.89 9.13 1.78
C ALA A 78 5.45 7.92 2.52
N LEU A 79 6.11 7.02 1.81
CA LEU A 79 6.75 5.84 2.41
C LEU A 79 8.20 6.14 2.78
N LEU A 80 8.76 5.31 3.65
CA LEU A 80 10.13 5.48 4.13
C LEU A 80 11.17 5.40 3.01
N GLU A 81 10.92 4.57 2.00
CA GLU A 81 11.78 4.45 0.83
C GLU A 81 11.00 4.72 -0.46
N PRO A 82 11.62 5.34 -1.48
CA PRO A 82 10.97 5.48 -2.77
C PRO A 82 10.80 4.12 -3.45
N LEU A 83 9.76 4.01 -4.27
CA LEU A 83 9.45 2.79 -5.02
C LEU A 83 9.99 2.87 -6.43
N LYS A 84 10.35 1.71 -6.98
CA LYS A 84 10.66 1.56 -8.41
C LYS A 84 9.88 0.39 -8.98
N VAL A 85 9.63 0.43 -10.29
CA VAL A 85 8.99 -0.67 -10.99
C VAL A 85 9.96 -1.85 -11.01
N TYR A 86 9.52 -2.98 -10.48
CA TYR A 86 10.33 -4.18 -10.37
C TYR A 86 10.01 -5.17 -11.48
N GLU A 87 8.72 -5.40 -11.75
CA GLU A 87 8.26 -6.38 -12.72
C GLU A 87 6.89 -5.98 -13.29
N ILE A 88 6.70 -6.22 -14.58
CA ILE A 88 5.41 -6.08 -15.24
C ILE A 88 5.05 -7.44 -15.85
N ASP A 89 3.93 -8.03 -15.40
CA ASP A 89 3.40 -9.26 -15.97
C ASP A 89 2.14 -8.91 -16.75
N ALA A 90 2.32 -8.65 -18.05
CA ALA A 90 1.21 -8.24 -18.92
C ALA A 90 0.15 -9.32 -19.07
N ALA A 91 0.55 -10.59 -19.06
CA ALA A 91 -0.40 -11.70 -19.20
C ALA A 91 -1.38 -11.78 -18.02
N LYS A 92 -0.91 -11.47 -16.81
CA LYS A 92 -1.71 -11.46 -15.59
C LYS A 92 -2.27 -10.09 -15.25
N SER A 93 -1.90 -9.06 -15.99
CA SER A 93 -2.24 -7.66 -15.70
C SER A 93 -1.81 -7.24 -14.30
N VAL A 94 -0.60 -7.63 -13.91
CA VAL A 94 -0.02 -7.32 -12.59
C VAL A 94 1.28 -6.58 -12.76
N ALA A 95 1.44 -5.47 -12.02
CA ALA A 95 2.71 -4.77 -11.90
C ALA A 95 3.18 -4.85 -10.47
N LEU A 96 4.47 -5.05 -10.28
CA LEU A 96 5.10 -5.14 -8.98
C LEU A 96 6.12 -4.02 -8.82
N LEU A 97 5.98 -3.24 -7.75
CA LEU A 97 6.94 -2.21 -7.39
C LEU A 97 7.57 -2.58 -6.04
N ARG A 98 8.82 -2.22 -5.86
CA ARG A 98 9.54 -2.42 -4.60
C ARG A 98 10.34 -1.19 -4.25
N SER A 99 10.72 -1.07 -2.96
CA SER A 99 11.63 -0.04 -2.50
C SER A 99 12.90 -0.06 -3.36
N GLU A 100 13.28 1.11 -3.91
CA GLU A 100 14.48 1.22 -4.73
C GLU A 100 15.74 0.90 -3.93
N LYS A 101 15.79 1.39 -2.69
CA LYS A 101 16.86 1.08 -1.74
C LYS A 101 16.23 0.58 -0.45
N PRO A 102 16.24 -0.73 -0.22
CA PRO A 102 15.76 -1.27 1.05
C PRO A 102 16.53 -0.71 2.23
N THR A 103 15.87 -0.64 3.38
CA THR A 103 16.53 -0.25 4.63
C THR A 103 17.25 -1.47 5.19
N GLU A 104 18.54 -1.32 5.48
CA GLU A 104 19.31 -2.37 6.14
C GLU A 104 19.35 -2.13 7.63
N ARG A 105 19.01 -3.16 8.41
CA ARG A 105 19.02 -3.09 9.87
C ARG A 105 19.22 -4.49 10.44
N GLY A 106 20.24 -4.64 11.30
CA GLY A 106 20.49 -5.91 11.95
C GLY A 106 20.82 -7.06 10.99
N GLY A 107 21.44 -6.77 9.86
CA GLY A 107 21.76 -7.79 8.86
C GLY A 107 20.59 -8.20 7.98
N GLU A 108 19.45 -7.52 8.11
CA GLU A 108 18.27 -7.79 7.32
C GLU A 108 17.90 -6.58 6.46
N LEU A 109 17.25 -6.85 5.33
CA LEU A 109 16.75 -5.82 4.42
C LEU A 109 15.25 -5.68 4.59
N PHE A 110 14.77 -4.44 4.75
CA PHE A 110 13.35 -4.11 4.86
C PHE A 110 12.92 -3.33 3.63
N TYR A 111 11.83 -3.72 3.00
CA TYR A 111 11.35 -3.04 1.79
C TYR A 111 9.84 -3.12 1.66
N TYR A 112 9.28 -2.12 0.99
CA TYR A 112 7.86 -2.13 0.61
C TYR A 112 7.69 -2.89 -0.69
N GLU A 113 6.52 -3.48 -0.85
CA GLU A 113 6.10 -4.07 -2.10
C GLU A 113 4.69 -3.60 -2.40
N LEU A 114 4.52 -2.96 -3.55
CA LEU A 114 3.24 -2.50 -4.04
C LEU A 114 2.87 -3.33 -5.25
N THR A 115 1.72 -4.02 -5.15
CA THR A 115 1.19 -4.83 -6.24
C THR A 115 0.01 -4.10 -6.86
N LEU A 116 0.08 -3.82 -8.17
CA LEU A 116 -1.01 -3.21 -8.92
C LEU A 116 -1.69 -4.30 -9.75
N ASN A 117 -3.00 -4.48 -9.55
CA ASN A 117 -3.80 -5.42 -10.32
C ASN A 117 -4.64 -4.63 -11.32
N GLY A 118 -4.29 -4.71 -12.60
CA GLY A 118 -4.93 -3.92 -13.64
C GLY A 118 -4.88 -2.43 -13.30
N LEU A 119 -5.98 -1.73 -13.54
CA LEU A 119 -6.13 -0.32 -13.20
C LEU A 119 -7.02 -0.10 -11.99
N HIS A 120 -7.52 -1.16 -11.35
CA HIS A 120 -8.56 -1.07 -10.34
C HIS A 120 -8.11 -1.32 -8.90
N SER A 121 -6.98 -1.98 -8.67
CA SER A 121 -6.58 -2.41 -7.33
C SER A 121 -5.10 -2.19 -7.09
N ALA A 122 -4.76 -1.87 -5.84
CA ALA A 122 -3.39 -1.72 -5.37
C ALA A 122 -3.28 -2.30 -3.96
N ASP A 123 -2.22 -3.03 -3.68
CA ASP A 123 -1.99 -3.68 -2.40
C ASP A 123 -0.56 -3.39 -1.92
N LEU A 124 -0.44 -2.79 -0.74
CA LEU A 124 0.84 -2.41 -0.17
C LEU A 124 1.17 -3.26 1.05
N LYS A 125 2.35 -3.84 1.05
CA LYS A 125 2.89 -4.63 2.16
C LYS A 125 4.35 -4.26 2.39
N ARG A 126 4.87 -4.69 3.54
CA ARG A 126 6.30 -4.55 3.84
C ARG A 126 6.86 -5.91 4.22
N PHE A 127 8.09 -6.15 3.81
CA PHE A 127 8.78 -7.43 4.05
C PHE A 127 10.16 -7.19 4.62
N LYS A 128 10.67 -8.21 5.31
CA LYS A 128 12.08 -8.29 5.66
C LYS A 128 12.67 -9.58 5.10
N ALA A 129 13.93 -9.52 4.67
CA ALA A 129 14.65 -10.66 4.15
C ALA A 129 16.10 -10.63 4.64
N GLY A 130 16.67 -11.78 4.90
CA GLY A 130 18.10 -11.89 5.15
C GLY A 130 18.89 -11.57 3.88
N LYS A 131 20.19 -11.25 4.01
CA LYS A 131 21.03 -10.96 2.86
C LYS A 131 21.13 -12.13 1.88
N SER A 132 20.94 -13.35 2.35
CA SER A 132 20.88 -14.53 1.49
C SER A 132 19.59 -14.60 0.67
N GLN A 133 18.56 -13.86 1.06
CA GLN A 133 17.26 -13.77 0.41
C GLN A 133 16.54 -15.09 0.16
N ALA A 134 16.89 -16.12 0.91
CA ALA A 134 16.25 -17.43 0.77
C ALA A 134 14.78 -17.39 1.15
N LYS A 135 14.39 -16.53 2.11
CA LYS A 135 13.02 -16.36 2.58
C LYS A 135 12.78 -14.92 2.99
N ARG A 136 11.52 -14.50 2.86
CA ARG A 136 11.08 -13.20 3.35
C ARG A 136 9.89 -13.36 4.27
N ASP A 137 9.77 -12.47 5.23
CA ASP A 137 8.65 -12.43 6.17
C ASP A 137 7.93 -11.11 6.03
N ALA A 138 6.60 -11.14 6.06
CA ALA A 138 5.81 -9.93 6.11
C ALA A 138 6.02 -9.27 7.49
N VAL A 139 6.19 -7.94 7.48
CA VAL A 139 6.36 -7.16 8.71
C VAL A 139 5.40 -5.99 8.70
N PRO A 140 4.97 -5.50 9.88
CA PRO A 140 4.13 -4.32 9.91
C PRO A 140 4.90 -3.06 9.56
N PHE A 141 4.15 -2.02 9.16
CA PHE A 141 4.69 -0.70 8.86
C PHE A 141 3.76 0.37 9.41
N VAL A 142 4.33 1.46 9.91
CA VAL A 142 3.56 2.54 10.53
C VAL A 142 3.30 3.63 9.51
N LEU A 143 2.04 4.03 9.37
CA LEU A 143 1.65 5.21 8.61
C LEU A 143 0.79 6.10 9.50
N THR A 144 1.06 7.39 9.48
CA THR A 144 0.16 8.38 10.10
C THR A 144 -1.13 8.45 9.28
N HIS A 145 -2.18 9.03 9.85
CA HIS A 145 -3.43 9.23 9.11
C HIS A 145 -3.19 10.05 7.84
N GLU A 146 -2.34 11.08 7.92
CA GLU A 146 -1.97 11.89 6.74
C GLU A 146 -1.26 11.07 5.68
N ALA A 147 -0.35 10.20 6.09
CA ALA A 147 0.39 9.35 5.16
C ALA A 147 -0.54 8.36 4.47
N VAL A 148 -1.52 7.77 5.18
CA VAL A 148 -2.52 6.90 4.57
C VAL A 148 -3.30 7.66 3.50
N ALA A 149 -3.81 8.86 3.83
CA ALA A 149 -4.57 9.66 2.87
C ALA A 149 -3.72 10.04 1.66
N LYS A 150 -2.46 10.38 1.87
CA LYS A 150 -1.56 10.74 0.77
C LYS A 150 -1.26 9.55 -0.14
N VAL A 151 -0.97 8.39 0.42
CA VAL A 151 -0.73 7.17 -0.38
C VAL A 151 -1.95 6.86 -1.23
N VAL A 152 -3.14 6.90 -0.64
CA VAL A 152 -4.39 6.66 -1.38
C VAL A 152 -4.56 7.68 -2.49
N GLY A 153 -4.37 8.96 -2.19
CA GLY A 153 -4.48 10.03 -3.18
C GLY A 153 -3.52 9.85 -4.35
N ASP A 154 -2.29 9.46 -4.06
CA ASP A 154 -1.26 9.25 -5.09
C ASP A 154 -1.58 8.02 -5.96
N LEU A 155 -2.27 7.02 -5.41
CA LEU A 155 -2.62 5.80 -6.14
C LEU A 155 -3.86 5.95 -7.02
N VAL A 156 -4.79 6.85 -6.68
CA VAL A 156 -6.03 7.03 -7.47
C VAL A 156 -5.87 8.03 -8.63
N GLU A 157 -4.79 8.76 -8.68
CA GLU A 157 -4.57 9.83 -9.67
C GLU A 157 -3.85 9.34 -10.97
#